data_3c43c667da7265cb90b616511e4c5643
#
_entry.id   3c43c667da7265cb90b616511e4c5643
#
_cell.length_a   1.000
_cell.length_b   1.000
_cell.length_c   1.000
_cell.angle_alpha   90.00
_cell.angle_beta   90.00
_cell.angle_gamma   90.00
#
_symmetry.space_group_name_H-M   'P 1'
#
loop_
_entity.id
_entity.type
_entity.pdbx_description
1 polymer ?
#
loop_
_entity_poly.entity_id
_entity_poly.type
_entity_poly.pdbx_seq_one_letter_code
_entity_poly.pdbx_strand_id
1 'polypeptide(L)'
;METSAFRNFAFFESYFSNYIEGTEFEIEEARRIVETGQPMPARNADYHDVLGTFQIVASRREMRRTPLSADDLIDILQDRHRVMMAARPDRHPGMFKMQNNHAGDTHFVDCTLVRGTLRKGFEYYQALEHPFAKAVFMLFMISEVHPFTDGNGRISRIMMNAE
;
A
#
# COMPACT_ATOMS: atom_id res chain seq x y z
N MET A 1 -10.65 -19.26 -11.47
CA MET A 1 -9.25 -19.70 -11.61
C MET A 1 -8.37 -18.46 -11.75
N GLU A 2 -7.40 -18.27 -10.89
CA GLU A 2 -6.40 -17.21 -11.05
C GLU A 2 -5.52 -17.56 -12.26
N THR A 3 -5.34 -16.61 -13.17
CA THR A 3 -4.41 -16.82 -14.28
C THR A 3 -2.97 -16.73 -13.75
N SER A 4 -2.07 -17.54 -14.30
CA SER A 4 -0.63 -17.50 -13.99
C SER A 4 -0.06 -16.06 -14.11
N ALA A 5 -0.52 -15.31 -15.12
CA ALA A 5 -0.11 -13.92 -15.32
C ALA A 5 -0.47 -13.00 -14.14
N PHE A 6 -1.67 -13.14 -13.58
CA PHE A 6 -2.09 -12.32 -12.43
C PHE A 6 -1.28 -12.64 -11.16
N ARG A 7 -1.00 -13.92 -10.93
CA ARG A 7 -0.19 -14.35 -9.79
C ARG A 7 1.27 -13.87 -9.93
N ASN A 8 1.83 -13.92 -11.13
CA ASN A 8 3.16 -13.40 -11.40
C ASN A 8 3.20 -11.88 -11.20
N PHE A 9 2.20 -11.14 -11.68
CA PHE A 9 2.09 -9.70 -11.42
C PHE A 9 2.07 -9.42 -9.91
N ALA A 10 1.22 -10.09 -9.15
CA ALA A 10 1.14 -9.93 -7.70
C ALA A 10 2.47 -10.22 -6.99
N PHE A 11 3.19 -11.24 -7.44
CA PHE A 11 4.51 -11.57 -6.92
C PHE A 11 5.53 -10.45 -7.18
N PHE A 12 5.66 -10.00 -8.43
CA PHE A 12 6.64 -8.97 -8.77
C PHE A 12 6.29 -7.61 -8.18
N GLU A 13 5.02 -7.25 -8.13
CA GLU A 13 4.57 -6.04 -7.45
C GLU A 13 4.95 -6.07 -5.97
N SER A 14 4.67 -7.16 -5.29
CA SER A 14 5.05 -7.35 -3.89
C SER A 14 6.55 -7.31 -3.68
N TYR A 15 7.32 -7.99 -4.52
CA TYR A 15 8.77 -8.03 -4.45
C TYR A 15 9.38 -6.65 -4.64
N PHE A 16 9.11 -6.01 -5.78
CA PHE A 16 9.71 -4.71 -6.09
C PHE A 16 9.21 -3.58 -5.20
N SER A 17 7.94 -3.62 -4.81
CA SER A 17 7.38 -2.63 -3.89
C SER A 17 8.09 -2.63 -2.53
N ASN A 18 8.47 -3.80 -2.02
CA ASN A 18 9.24 -3.91 -0.79
C ASN A 18 10.73 -3.64 -1.00
N TYR A 19 11.29 -4.04 -2.15
CA TYR A 19 12.69 -3.77 -2.50
C TYR A 19 12.97 -2.25 -2.54
N ILE A 20 12.08 -1.46 -3.12
CA ILE A 20 12.16 0.01 -3.16
C ILE A 20 12.19 0.61 -1.74
N GLU A 21 11.52 -0.02 -0.79
CA GLU A 21 11.48 0.41 0.61
C GLU A 21 12.66 -0.14 1.46
N GLY A 22 13.65 -0.76 0.80
CA GLY A 22 14.86 -1.26 1.45
C GLY A 22 14.77 -2.69 1.98
N THR A 23 13.72 -3.43 1.65
CA THR A 23 13.61 -4.86 1.99
C THR A 23 14.28 -5.70 0.90
N GLU A 24 15.49 -6.15 1.17
CA GLU A 24 16.29 -6.94 0.22
C GLU A 24 16.13 -8.45 0.48
N PHE A 25 15.51 -9.15 -0.47
CA PHE A 25 15.49 -10.60 -0.58
C PHE A 25 16.00 -11.02 -1.96
N GLU A 26 16.63 -12.19 -2.05
CA GLU A 26 16.80 -12.86 -3.34
C GLU A 26 15.41 -13.25 -3.90
N ILE A 27 15.27 -13.23 -5.23
CA ILE A 27 13.98 -13.48 -5.88
C ILE A 27 13.41 -14.85 -5.47
N GLU A 28 14.26 -15.86 -5.36
CA GLU A 28 13.88 -17.21 -4.95
C GLU A 28 13.41 -17.27 -3.50
N GLU A 29 14.00 -16.47 -2.62
CA GLU A 29 13.57 -16.35 -1.22
C GLU A 29 12.19 -15.70 -1.15
N ALA A 30 12.01 -14.57 -1.83
CA ALA A 30 10.73 -13.88 -1.91
C ALA A 30 9.64 -14.77 -2.51
N ARG A 31 9.96 -15.57 -3.54
CA ARG A 31 9.04 -16.55 -4.13
C ARG A 31 8.62 -17.60 -3.13
N ARG A 32 9.56 -18.15 -2.37
CA ARG A 32 9.28 -19.13 -1.31
C ARG A 32 8.37 -18.54 -0.24
N ILE A 33 8.58 -17.28 0.13
CA ILE A 33 7.74 -16.55 1.08
C ILE A 33 6.26 -16.59 0.63
N VAL A 34 5.97 -16.18 -0.59
CA VAL A 34 4.59 -16.07 -1.08
C VAL A 34 3.94 -17.42 -1.39
N GLU A 35 4.74 -18.45 -1.67
CA GLU A 35 4.26 -19.79 -1.98
C GLU A 35 3.96 -20.63 -0.73
N THR A 36 4.79 -20.52 0.30
CA THR A 36 4.68 -21.35 1.50
C THR A 36 3.99 -20.65 2.67
N GLY A 37 4.06 -19.34 2.73
CA GLY A 37 3.60 -18.57 3.88
C GLY A 37 4.40 -18.87 5.17
N GLN A 38 5.58 -19.49 5.07
CA GLN A 38 6.37 -19.89 6.24
C GLN A 38 7.39 -18.82 6.61
N PRO A 39 7.42 -18.38 7.87
CA PRO A 39 8.35 -17.32 8.31
C PRO A 39 9.81 -17.77 8.22
N MET A 40 10.66 -16.82 7.85
CA MET A 40 12.11 -16.95 7.98
C MET A 40 12.54 -16.37 9.33
N PRO A 41 13.05 -17.18 10.27
CA PRO A 41 13.27 -16.74 11.67
C PRO A 41 14.17 -15.51 11.84
N ALA A 42 15.13 -15.31 10.94
CA ALA A 42 16.10 -14.22 11.03
C ALA A 42 15.60 -12.86 10.51
N ARG A 43 14.49 -12.80 9.72
CA ARG A 43 13.98 -11.60 9.05
C ARG A 43 12.45 -11.54 9.06
N ASN A 44 11.88 -11.82 10.22
CA ASN A 44 10.43 -12.04 10.35
C ASN A 44 9.57 -10.83 9.91
N ALA A 45 9.98 -9.60 10.25
CA ALA A 45 9.20 -8.41 9.89
C ALA A 45 9.21 -8.16 8.36
N ASP A 46 10.37 -8.24 7.73
CA ASP A 46 10.54 -8.06 6.28
C ASP A 46 9.78 -9.13 5.48
N TYR A 47 9.82 -10.36 5.96
CA TYR A 47 9.03 -11.46 5.45
C TYR A 47 7.53 -11.13 5.42
N HIS A 48 7.00 -10.64 6.53
CA HIS A 48 5.59 -10.30 6.66
C HIS A 48 5.21 -9.10 5.79
N ASP A 49 6.10 -8.14 5.56
CA ASP A 49 5.87 -7.01 4.67
C ASP A 49 5.66 -7.48 3.22
N VAL A 50 6.52 -8.40 2.73
CA VAL A 50 6.36 -9.01 1.40
C VAL A 50 5.06 -9.81 1.33
N LEU A 51 4.80 -10.65 2.32
CA LEU A 51 3.60 -11.48 2.36
C LEU A 51 2.31 -10.64 2.45
N GLY A 52 2.29 -9.62 3.31
CA GLY A 52 1.13 -8.74 3.49
C GLY A 52 0.80 -7.97 2.21
N THR A 53 1.82 -7.45 1.52
CA THR A 53 1.66 -6.81 0.21
C THR A 53 1.11 -7.81 -0.81
N PHE A 54 1.70 -9.01 -0.88
CA PHE A 54 1.25 -10.06 -1.80
C PHE A 54 -0.20 -10.48 -1.55
N GLN A 55 -0.62 -10.66 -0.30
CA GLN A 55 -1.99 -11.06 0.04
C GLN A 55 -3.03 -10.07 -0.50
N ILE A 56 -2.73 -8.78 -0.49
CA ILE A 56 -3.62 -7.75 -1.03
C ILE A 56 -3.62 -7.80 -2.56
N VAL A 57 -2.44 -7.75 -3.19
CA VAL A 57 -2.32 -7.64 -4.65
C VAL A 57 -2.73 -8.94 -5.35
N ALA A 58 -2.56 -10.10 -4.74
CA ALA A 58 -3.05 -11.38 -5.26
C ALA A 58 -4.57 -11.56 -5.13
N SER A 59 -5.23 -10.75 -4.33
CA SER A 59 -6.68 -10.78 -4.17
C SER A 59 -7.37 -9.98 -5.27
N ARG A 60 -8.04 -10.68 -6.21
CA ARG A 60 -8.85 -10.01 -7.24
C ARG A 60 -9.98 -9.15 -6.66
N ARG A 61 -10.48 -9.50 -5.48
CA ARG A 61 -11.49 -8.72 -4.79
C ARG A 61 -10.90 -7.38 -4.36
N GLU A 62 -9.72 -7.39 -3.74
CA GLU A 62 -9.03 -6.17 -3.32
C GLU A 62 -8.58 -5.32 -4.52
N MET A 63 -8.07 -5.93 -5.59
CA MET A 63 -7.65 -5.23 -6.81
C MET A 63 -8.82 -4.73 -7.69
N ARG A 64 -10.06 -4.92 -7.25
CA ARG A 64 -11.26 -4.34 -7.89
C ARG A 64 -12.02 -3.43 -6.94
N ARG A 65 -11.53 -3.24 -5.72
CA ARG A 65 -12.11 -2.36 -4.73
C ARG A 65 -11.51 -0.97 -4.87
N THR A 66 -12.19 -0.10 -5.61
CA THR A 66 -11.87 1.32 -5.74
C THR A 66 -12.85 2.16 -4.92
N PRO A 67 -12.46 3.34 -4.43
CA PRO A 67 -13.28 4.12 -3.53
C PRO A 67 -14.51 4.73 -4.23
N LEU A 68 -15.68 4.60 -3.59
CA LEU A 68 -16.95 5.15 -4.04
C LEU A 68 -17.31 6.47 -3.34
N SER A 69 -16.66 6.75 -2.21
CA SER A 69 -16.80 7.98 -1.44
C SER A 69 -15.50 8.34 -0.73
N ALA A 70 -15.40 9.53 -0.20
CA ALA A 70 -14.23 9.97 0.57
C ALA A 70 -14.05 9.14 1.85
N ASP A 71 -15.12 8.72 2.49
CA ASP A 71 -15.05 7.86 3.68
C ASP A 71 -14.65 6.44 3.28
N ASP A 72 -15.15 5.90 2.15
CA ASP A 72 -14.73 4.61 1.61
C ASP A 72 -13.24 4.62 1.22
N LEU A 73 -12.71 5.74 0.67
CA LEU A 73 -11.28 5.90 0.44
C LEU A 73 -10.47 5.74 1.73
N ILE A 74 -10.90 6.41 2.80
CA ILE A 74 -10.27 6.35 4.11
C ILE A 74 -10.30 4.92 4.66
N ASP A 75 -11.43 4.25 4.58
CA ASP A 75 -11.61 2.88 5.07
C ASP A 75 -10.74 1.89 4.28
N ILE A 76 -10.72 1.99 2.94
CA ILE A 76 -9.86 1.15 2.08
C ILE A 76 -8.37 1.33 2.44
N LEU A 77 -7.92 2.57 2.59
CA LEU A 77 -6.54 2.88 2.96
C LEU A 77 -6.17 2.24 4.31
N GLN A 78 -7.02 2.43 5.32
CA GLN A 78 -6.78 1.89 6.66
C GLN A 78 -6.83 0.35 6.69
N ASP A 79 -7.76 -0.27 5.97
CA ASP A 79 -7.89 -1.73 5.88
C ASP A 79 -6.67 -2.36 5.21
N ARG A 80 -6.28 -1.86 4.04
CA ARG A 80 -5.11 -2.36 3.31
C ARG A 80 -3.82 -2.14 4.09
N HIS A 81 -3.65 -0.97 4.69
CA HIS A 81 -2.49 -0.69 5.52
C HIS A 81 -2.42 -1.61 6.75
N ARG A 82 -3.56 -1.93 7.38
CA ARG A 82 -3.62 -2.86 8.51
C ARG A 82 -3.16 -4.26 8.13
N VAL A 83 -3.54 -4.76 6.95
CA VAL A 83 -3.11 -6.07 6.46
C VAL A 83 -1.62 -6.06 6.11
N MET A 84 -1.18 -5.05 5.36
CA MET A 84 0.20 -4.93 4.89
C MET A 84 1.21 -4.82 6.04
N MET A 85 0.86 -4.05 7.08
CA MET A 85 1.74 -3.73 8.21
C MET A 85 1.47 -4.58 9.46
N ALA A 86 0.72 -5.67 9.34
CA ALA A 86 0.27 -6.46 10.50
C ALA A 86 1.40 -6.95 11.42
N ALA A 87 2.59 -7.19 10.88
CA ALA A 87 3.77 -7.63 11.64
C ALA A 87 4.60 -6.50 12.29
N ARG A 88 4.18 -5.25 12.08
CA ARG A 88 4.86 -4.06 12.64
C ARG A 88 3.91 -3.27 13.55
N PRO A 89 3.55 -3.80 14.73
CA PRO A 89 2.59 -3.15 15.63
C PRO A 89 3.06 -1.76 16.11
N ASP A 90 4.38 -1.55 16.19
CA ASP A 90 5.02 -0.27 16.50
C ASP A 90 4.77 0.82 15.44
N ARG A 91 4.35 0.44 14.23
CA ARG A 91 3.99 1.35 13.14
C ARG A 91 2.49 1.64 13.04
N HIS A 92 1.71 1.21 14.03
CA HIS A 92 0.27 1.46 14.16
C HIS A 92 -0.53 1.05 12.91
N PRO A 93 -0.57 -0.26 12.55
CA PRO A 93 -1.28 -0.75 11.37
C PRO A 93 -2.72 -0.26 11.26
N GLY A 94 -3.07 0.35 10.13
CA GLY A 94 -4.41 0.89 9.86
C GLY A 94 -4.74 2.22 10.54
N MET A 95 -3.80 2.84 11.25
CA MET A 95 -4.00 4.13 11.90
C MET A 95 -3.21 5.23 11.16
N PHE A 96 -3.86 6.34 10.87
CA PHE A 96 -3.16 7.51 10.35
C PHE A 96 -2.15 8.05 11.35
N LYS A 97 -1.08 8.66 10.84
CA LYS A 97 -0.02 9.25 11.63
C LYS A 97 -0.55 10.26 12.65
N MET A 98 0.04 10.24 13.84
CA MET A 98 -0.26 11.18 14.92
C MET A 98 0.84 12.23 15.08
N GLN A 99 1.92 12.12 14.33
CA GLN A 99 3.04 13.05 14.30
C GLN A 99 3.40 13.34 12.84
N ASN A 100 3.93 14.54 12.60
CA ASN A 100 4.39 14.93 11.27
C ASN A 100 5.60 14.09 10.86
N ASN A 101 5.65 13.73 9.59
CA ASN A 101 6.74 12.99 8.99
C ASN A 101 7.37 13.76 7.82
N HIS A 102 8.59 13.42 7.48
CA HIS A 102 9.35 14.01 6.38
C HIS A 102 10.26 12.97 5.75
N ALA A 103 10.69 13.23 4.52
CA ALA A 103 11.73 12.47 3.82
C ALA A 103 12.78 13.46 3.29
N GLY A 104 13.99 13.41 3.85
CA GLY A 104 14.97 14.47 3.63
C GLY A 104 14.40 15.83 4.02
N ASP A 105 14.41 16.79 3.09
CA ASP A 105 13.86 18.13 3.28
C ASP A 105 12.36 18.27 2.93
N THR A 106 11.74 17.20 2.45
CA THR A 106 10.31 17.20 2.08
C THR A 106 9.45 16.94 3.31
N HIS A 107 8.65 17.93 3.70
CA HIS A 107 7.62 17.81 4.73
C HIS A 107 6.31 17.40 4.09
N PHE A 108 5.71 16.33 4.60
CA PHE A 108 4.41 15.85 4.15
C PHE A 108 3.25 16.58 4.85
N VAL A 109 2.04 16.33 4.42
CA VAL A 109 0.84 16.94 5.00
C VAL A 109 0.82 16.76 6.52
N ASP A 110 0.48 17.83 7.25
CA ASP A 110 0.35 17.82 8.70
C ASP A 110 -0.62 16.73 9.17
N CYS A 111 -0.26 16.04 10.25
CA CYS A 111 -1.01 14.89 10.75
C CYS A 111 -2.48 15.23 11.07
N THR A 112 -2.77 16.46 11.50
CA THR A 112 -4.13 16.92 11.79
C THR A 112 -4.96 17.17 10.52
N LEU A 113 -4.31 17.38 9.38
CA LEU A 113 -4.94 17.69 8.10
C LEU A 113 -5.14 16.46 7.20
N VAL A 114 -4.55 15.30 7.54
CA VAL A 114 -4.58 14.09 6.69
C VAL A 114 -5.99 13.76 6.20
N ARG A 115 -6.97 13.64 7.11
CA ARG A 115 -8.35 13.28 6.72
C ARG A 115 -9.01 14.32 5.83
N GLY A 116 -8.81 15.60 6.12
CA GLY A 116 -9.35 16.71 5.32
C GLY A 116 -8.76 16.73 3.92
N THR A 117 -7.43 16.53 3.82
CA THR A 117 -6.72 16.50 2.53
C THR A 117 -7.14 15.30 1.68
N LEU A 118 -7.29 14.10 2.27
CA LEU A 118 -7.79 12.92 1.56
C LEU A 118 -9.22 13.13 1.04
N ARG A 119 -10.11 13.73 1.84
CA ARG A 119 -11.47 14.07 1.39
C ARG A 119 -11.46 15.07 0.24
N LYS A 120 -10.63 16.09 0.33
CA LYS A 120 -10.48 17.06 -0.75
C LYS A 120 -9.86 16.44 -2.00
N GLY A 121 -8.86 15.59 -1.83
CA GLY A 121 -8.27 14.82 -2.93
C GLY A 121 -9.29 13.91 -3.62
N PHE A 122 -10.20 13.30 -2.86
CA PHE A 122 -11.26 12.47 -3.43
C PHE A 122 -12.20 13.25 -4.37
N GLU A 123 -12.49 14.53 -4.09
CA GLU A 123 -13.28 15.37 -5.02
C GLU A 123 -12.59 15.51 -6.39
N TYR A 124 -11.26 15.65 -6.42
CA TYR A 124 -10.50 15.69 -7.69
C TYR A 124 -10.46 14.33 -8.36
N TYR A 125 -10.22 13.27 -7.59
CA TYR A 125 -10.25 11.89 -8.09
C TYR A 125 -11.58 11.54 -8.75
N GLN A 126 -12.69 11.92 -8.13
CA GLN A 126 -14.04 11.65 -8.63
C GLN A 126 -14.33 12.35 -9.97
N ALA A 127 -13.69 13.49 -10.23
CA ALA A 127 -13.80 14.22 -11.49
C ALA A 127 -13.00 13.59 -12.64
N LEU A 128 -12.10 12.63 -12.36
CA LEU A 128 -11.33 11.95 -13.38
C LEU A 128 -12.17 10.81 -14.00
N GLU A 129 -12.18 10.74 -15.33
CA GLU A 129 -12.93 9.70 -16.06
C GLU A 129 -12.05 8.50 -16.43
N HIS A 130 -10.80 8.78 -16.85
CA HIS A 130 -9.91 7.74 -17.36
C HIS A 130 -9.24 6.93 -16.25
N PRO A 131 -9.30 5.59 -16.26
CA PRO A 131 -8.70 4.74 -15.21
C PRO A 131 -7.21 5.01 -14.99
N PHE A 132 -6.44 5.19 -16.04
CA PHE A 132 -5.02 5.53 -15.91
C PHE A 132 -4.79 6.86 -15.19
N ALA A 133 -5.63 7.89 -15.46
CA ALA A 133 -5.54 9.15 -14.75
C ALA A 133 -5.87 8.99 -13.26
N LYS A 134 -6.88 8.17 -12.93
CA LYS A 134 -7.22 7.80 -11.55
C LYS A 134 -6.07 7.09 -10.86
N ALA A 135 -5.47 6.10 -11.52
CA ALA A 135 -4.33 5.36 -10.99
C ALA A 135 -3.13 6.28 -10.66
N VAL A 136 -2.74 7.15 -11.60
CA VAL A 136 -1.65 8.10 -11.39
C VAL A 136 -1.98 9.11 -10.29
N PHE A 137 -3.22 9.61 -10.27
CA PHE A 137 -3.66 10.55 -9.24
C PHE A 137 -3.68 9.90 -7.86
N MET A 138 -4.12 8.66 -7.76
CA MET A 138 -4.13 7.90 -6.49
C MET A 138 -2.71 7.71 -5.94
N LEU A 139 -1.77 7.30 -6.81
CA LEU A 139 -0.35 7.21 -6.46
C LEU A 139 0.18 8.55 -5.94
N PHE A 140 -0.03 9.63 -6.70
CA PHE A 140 0.41 10.97 -6.36
C PHE A 140 -0.18 11.45 -5.03
N MET A 141 -1.50 11.41 -4.90
CA MET A 141 -2.20 11.90 -3.72
C MET A 141 -1.73 11.23 -2.42
N ILE A 142 -1.60 9.90 -2.43
CA ILE A 142 -1.21 9.18 -1.23
C ILE A 142 0.28 9.41 -0.92
N SER A 143 1.13 9.51 -1.94
CA SER A 143 2.54 9.83 -1.74
C SER A 143 2.75 11.22 -1.14
N GLU A 144 1.98 12.23 -1.57
CA GLU A 144 2.07 13.60 -1.07
C GLU A 144 1.44 13.77 0.32
N VAL A 145 0.28 13.15 0.55
CA VAL A 145 -0.36 13.19 1.87
C VAL A 145 0.44 12.44 2.93
N HIS A 146 1.05 11.33 2.53
CA HIS A 146 1.85 10.46 3.40
C HIS A 146 1.12 10.12 4.70
N PRO A 147 -0.07 9.48 4.61
CA PRO A 147 -1.03 9.46 5.72
C PRO A 147 -0.63 8.59 6.91
N PHE A 148 0.31 7.67 6.76
CA PHE A 148 0.72 6.73 7.80
C PHE A 148 2.11 7.02 8.35
N THR A 149 2.46 6.41 9.47
CA THR A 149 3.80 6.51 10.06
C THR A 149 4.86 5.83 9.17
N ASP A 150 4.48 4.75 8.49
CA ASP A 150 5.34 3.95 7.60
C ASP A 150 4.47 3.29 6.51
N GLY A 151 5.08 2.69 5.48
CA GLY A 151 4.39 1.93 4.43
C GLY A 151 3.63 2.78 3.40
N ASN A 152 3.82 4.10 3.37
CA ASN A 152 3.09 4.99 2.47
C ASN A 152 3.39 4.73 0.99
N GLY A 153 4.63 4.46 0.62
CA GLY A 153 5.00 4.13 -0.76
C GLY A 153 4.35 2.81 -1.22
N ARG A 154 4.35 1.78 -0.36
CA ARG A 154 3.71 0.50 -0.67
C ARG A 154 2.19 0.65 -0.83
N ILE A 155 1.52 1.34 0.08
CA ILE A 155 0.08 1.53 -0.01
C ILE A 155 -0.32 2.40 -1.21
N SER A 156 0.46 3.41 -1.59
CA SER A 156 0.19 4.24 -2.76
C SER A 156 0.24 3.42 -4.06
N ARG A 157 1.21 2.50 -4.20
CA ARG A 157 1.31 1.57 -5.34
C ARG A 157 0.16 0.55 -5.36
N ILE A 158 -0.22 0.00 -4.20
CA ILE A 158 -1.39 -0.90 -4.10
C ILE A 158 -2.67 -0.18 -4.56
N MET A 159 -2.87 1.06 -4.13
CA MET A 159 -4.06 1.84 -4.52
C MET A 159 -4.05 2.18 -6.01
N MET A 160 -2.90 2.55 -6.57
CA MET A 160 -2.71 2.77 -8.00
C MET A 160 -3.08 1.52 -8.82
N ASN A 161 -2.61 0.35 -8.39
CA ASN A 161 -2.83 -0.92 -9.11
C ASN A 161 -4.29 -1.42 -9.05
N ALA A 162 -5.10 -0.89 -8.15
CA ALA A 162 -6.51 -1.24 -8.04
C ALA A 162 -7.42 -0.47 -9.02
N GLU A 163 -6.93 0.63 -9.60
CA GLU A 163 -7.65 1.45 -10.58
C GLU A 163 -7.54 0.89 -12.00
#